data_3307c1980b2ec29ba44bd4144ad8efff
#
_entry.id   3307c1980b2ec29ba44bd4144ad8efff
#
_cell.length_a   1.000
_cell.length_b   1.000
_cell.length_c   1.000
_cell.angle_alpha   90.00
_cell.angle_beta   90.00
_cell.angle_gamma   90.00
#
_symmetry.space_group_name_H-M   'P 1'
#
loop_
_entity.id
_entity.type
_entity.pdbx_description
1 polymer ?
#
loop_
_entity_poly.entity_id
_entity_poly.type
_entity_poly.pdbx_seq_one_letter_code
_entity_poly.pdbx_strand_id
1 'polypeptide(L)'
;MRLRNALRALVVLGLGIGLPGCSVKRMAINMVGDALSESGTTFAADDDPELVQAAVPFGLKTMESLLAQSPKHKGLLAAACSGFTQYSYAFVQLEADYVEAQDLHRATQMRARAKKLYLRAVGYGMSTNWT
;
A
#
# COMPACT_ATOMS: atom_id res chain seq x y z
N MET A 1 -53.27 -20.07 -12.14
CA MET A 1 -52.36 -20.65 -11.12
C MET A 1 -50.88 -20.71 -11.60
N ARG A 2 -50.60 -21.03 -12.85
CA ARG A 2 -49.25 -21.15 -13.41
C ARG A 2 -48.49 -19.81 -13.52
N LEU A 3 -49.15 -18.74 -13.90
CA LEU A 3 -48.54 -17.39 -14.07
C LEU A 3 -48.01 -16.80 -12.74
N ARG A 4 -48.78 -16.99 -11.68
CA ARG A 4 -48.46 -16.51 -10.32
C ARG A 4 -47.25 -17.24 -9.73
N ASN A 5 -47.07 -18.52 -10.06
CA ASN A 5 -45.93 -19.32 -9.62
C ASN A 5 -44.67 -18.98 -10.45
N ALA A 6 -44.84 -18.68 -11.74
CA ALA A 6 -43.72 -18.20 -12.57
C ALA A 6 -43.21 -16.83 -12.11
N LEU A 7 -44.11 -15.92 -11.74
CA LEU A 7 -43.71 -14.61 -11.22
C LEU A 7 -42.98 -14.70 -9.87
N ARG A 8 -43.43 -15.61 -8.99
CA ARG A 8 -42.74 -15.88 -7.70
C ARG A 8 -41.36 -16.50 -7.89
N ALA A 9 -41.19 -17.42 -8.84
CA ALA A 9 -39.93 -18.01 -9.19
C ALA A 9 -38.95 -16.98 -9.73
N LEU A 10 -39.40 -16.00 -10.53
CA LEU A 10 -38.60 -14.92 -11.10
C LEU A 10 -38.14 -13.92 -10.02
N VAL A 11 -39.00 -13.62 -9.04
CA VAL A 11 -38.66 -12.75 -7.89
C VAL A 11 -37.65 -13.42 -6.97
N VAL A 12 -37.79 -14.73 -6.71
CA VAL A 12 -36.84 -15.48 -5.87
C VAL A 12 -35.46 -15.61 -6.56
N LEU A 13 -35.47 -15.81 -7.88
CA LEU A 13 -34.23 -15.86 -8.67
C LEU A 13 -33.51 -14.50 -8.73
N GLY A 14 -34.28 -13.39 -8.80
CA GLY A 14 -33.74 -12.03 -8.80
C GLY A 14 -33.13 -11.59 -7.46
N LEU A 15 -33.64 -12.10 -6.32
CA LEU A 15 -33.09 -11.78 -4.98
C LEU A 15 -31.78 -12.52 -4.66
N GLY A 16 -31.49 -13.64 -5.35
CA GLY A 16 -30.30 -14.45 -5.12
C GLY A 16 -28.98 -13.88 -5.69
N ILE A 17 -29.05 -12.88 -6.59
CA ILE A 17 -27.87 -12.40 -7.34
C ILE A 17 -27.21 -11.17 -6.66
N GLY A 18 -27.81 -10.62 -5.60
CA GLY A 18 -27.39 -9.34 -5.00
C GLY A 18 -26.33 -9.40 -3.88
N LEU A 19 -25.89 -10.56 -3.39
CA LEU A 19 -25.15 -10.63 -2.12
C LEU A 19 -23.68 -11.09 -2.12
N PRO A 20 -22.99 -11.48 -3.20
CA PRO A 20 -21.57 -11.82 -3.09
C PRO A 20 -20.59 -10.72 -3.50
N GLY A 21 -21.03 -9.59 -4.03
CA GLY A 21 -20.12 -8.57 -4.62
C GLY A 21 -19.09 -7.98 -3.64
N CYS A 22 -19.44 -7.77 -2.37
CA CYS A 22 -18.52 -7.20 -1.38
C CYS A 22 -17.43 -8.20 -0.94
N SER A 23 -17.72 -9.49 -0.90
CA SER A 23 -16.78 -10.55 -0.53
C SER A 23 -15.72 -10.75 -1.59
N VAL A 24 -16.11 -10.81 -2.87
CA VAL A 24 -15.20 -11.00 -4.01
C VAL A 24 -14.24 -9.81 -4.16
N LYS A 25 -14.75 -8.57 -4.03
CA LYS A 25 -13.91 -7.36 -4.06
C LYS A 25 -12.85 -7.39 -2.97
N ARG A 26 -13.23 -7.74 -1.74
CA ARG A 26 -12.31 -7.80 -0.60
C ARG A 26 -11.26 -8.90 -0.77
N MET A 27 -11.66 -10.04 -1.29
CA MET A 27 -10.74 -11.14 -1.61
C MET A 27 -9.71 -10.72 -2.66
N ALA A 28 -10.15 -10.06 -3.75
CA ALA A 28 -9.25 -9.57 -4.79
C ALA A 28 -8.25 -8.52 -4.25
N ILE A 29 -8.71 -7.58 -3.40
CA ILE A 29 -7.84 -6.58 -2.77
C ILE A 29 -6.81 -7.27 -1.87
N ASN A 30 -7.19 -8.27 -1.11
CA ASN A 30 -6.25 -9.00 -0.24
C ASN A 30 -5.22 -9.78 -1.06
N MET A 31 -5.62 -10.46 -2.15
CA MET A 31 -4.67 -11.16 -3.04
C MET A 31 -3.62 -10.22 -3.65
N VAL A 32 -4.05 -9.05 -4.14
CA VAL A 32 -3.11 -8.04 -4.66
C VAL A 32 -2.25 -7.48 -3.52
N GLY A 33 -2.82 -7.29 -2.35
CA GLY A 33 -2.12 -6.84 -1.15
C GLY A 33 -1.04 -7.83 -0.70
N ASP A 34 -1.34 -9.13 -0.71
CA ASP A 34 -0.36 -10.17 -0.39
C ASP A 34 0.80 -10.16 -1.40
N ALA A 35 0.51 -10.12 -2.71
CA ALA A 35 1.51 -10.06 -3.76
C ALA A 35 2.41 -8.80 -3.63
N LEU A 36 1.84 -7.64 -3.30
CA LEU A 36 2.60 -6.41 -3.09
C LEU A 36 3.43 -6.45 -1.81
N SER A 37 2.95 -7.11 -0.75
CA SER A 37 3.72 -7.23 0.49
C SER A 37 4.97 -8.10 0.34
N GLU A 38 4.97 -9.02 -0.62
CA GLU A 38 6.11 -9.89 -0.94
C GLU A 38 7.10 -9.22 -1.91
N SER A 39 6.72 -8.15 -2.59
CA SER A 39 7.56 -7.48 -3.60
C SER A 39 8.79 -6.75 -3.03
N GLY A 40 8.88 -6.55 -1.71
CA GLY A 40 9.99 -5.84 -1.07
C GLY A 40 11.36 -6.46 -1.32
N THR A 41 11.44 -7.77 -1.51
CA THR A 41 12.68 -8.48 -1.85
C THR A 41 13.15 -8.21 -3.27
N THR A 42 12.23 -8.00 -4.21
CA THR A 42 12.54 -7.68 -5.61
C THR A 42 13.24 -6.33 -5.72
N PHE A 43 12.75 -5.30 -5.01
CA PHE A 43 13.39 -3.99 -4.99
C PHE A 43 14.74 -4.00 -4.26
N ALA A 44 14.88 -4.80 -3.21
CA ALA A 44 16.13 -4.90 -2.45
C ALA A 44 17.24 -5.67 -3.21
N ALA A 45 16.86 -6.53 -4.15
CA ALA A 45 17.78 -7.33 -4.97
C ALA A 45 18.11 -6.69 -6.33
N ASP A 46 17.50 -5.54 -6.65
CA ASP A 46 17.71 -4.83 -7.91
C ASP A 46 19.05 -4.10 -7.89
N ASP A 47 19.82 -4.22 -8.95
CA ASP A 47 21.13 -3.60 -9.12
C ASP A 47 21.08 -2.21 -9.77
N ASP A 48 19.85 -1.74 -10.13
CA ASP A 48 19.62 -0.39 -10.66
C ASP A 48 18.91 0.52 -9.62
N PRO A 49 19.68 1.23 -8.77
CA PRO A 49 19.11 2.10 -7.74
C PRO A 49 18.29 3.28 -8.32
N GLU A 50 18.58 3.74 -9.54
CA GLU A 50 17.83 4.83 -10.17
C GLU A 50 16.44 4.34 -10.58
N LEU A 51 16.35 3.14 -11.14
CA LEU A 51 15.08 2.50 -11.46
C LEU A 51 14.24 2.26 -10.21
N VAL A 52 14.86 1.74 -9.15
CA VAL A 52 14.22 1.53 -7.85
C VAL A 52 13.71 2.85 -7.27
N GLN A 53 14.52 3.91 -7.28
CA GLN A 53 14.14 5.24 -6.81
C GLN A 53 12.91 5.78 -7.52
N ALA A 54 12.82 5.57 -8.84
CA ALA A 54 11.70 6.02 -9.66
C ALA A 54 10.43 5.17 -9.42
N ALA A 55 10.56 3.87 -9.24
CA ALA A 55 9.44 2.93 -9.15
C ALA A 55 8.80 2.85 -7.74
N VAL A 56 9.62 2.89 -6.68
CA VAL A 56 9.15 2.70 -5.29
C VAL A 56 8.04 3.68 -4.89
N PRO A 57 8.05 4.98 -5.23
CA PRO A 57 6.96 5.90 -4.86
C PRO A 57 5.59 5.46 -5.38
N PHE A 58 5.52 4.92 -6.61
CA PHE A 58 4.28 4.39 -7.15
C PHE A 58 3.79 3.16 -6.36
N GLY A 59 4.69 2.23 -6.04
CA GLY A 59 4.38 1.06 -5.22
C GLY A 59 3.85 1.45 -3.84
N LEU A 60 4.50 2.40 -3.17
CA LEU A 60 4.07 2.91 -1.86
C LEU A 60 2.67 3.55 -1.94
N LYS A 61 2.39 4.34 -2.97
CA LYS A 61 1.05 4.95 -3.15
C LYS A 61 -0.01 3.91 -3.48
N THR A 62 0.34 2.86 -4.20
CA THR A 62 -0.55 1.72 -4.47
C THR A 62 -0.90 0.99 -3.18
N MET A 63 0.10 0.69 -2.32
CA MET A 63 -0.13 0.09 -1.00
C MET A 63 -1.08 0.95 -0.14
N GLU A 64 -0.89 2.27 -0.11
CA GLU A 64 -1.79 3.19 0.61
C GLU A 64 -3.22 3.14 0.08
N SER A 65 -3.40 3.05 -1.24
CA SER A 65 -4.72 2.95 -1.87
C SER A 65 -5.44 1.65 -1.52
N LEU A 66 -4.70 0.54 -1.41
CA LEU A 66 -5.24 -0.74 -0.97
C LEU A 66 -5.54 -0.74 0.54
N LEU A 67 -4.68 -0.12 1.35
CA LEU A 67 -4.91 0.03 2.79
C LEU A 67 -6.14 0.90 3.09
N ALA A 68 -6.47 1.87 2.25
CA ALA A 68 -7.72 2.64 2.39
C ALA A 68 -8.97 1.75 2.27
N GLN A 69 -8.89 0.63 1.55
CA GLN A 69 -9.99 -0.32 1.39
C GLN A 69 -9.87 -1.55 2.32
N SER A 70 -8.66 -1.91 2.73
CA SER A 70 -8.36 -3.00 3.67
C SER A 70 -7.40 -2.54 4.77
N PRO A 71 -7.85 -1.68 5.71
CA PRO A 71 -6.98 -0.98 6.66
C PRO A 71 -6.32 -1.87 7.71
N LYS A 72 -6.77 -3.13 7.83
CA LYS A 72 -6.23 -4.12 8.77
C LYS A 72 -5.38 -5.20 8.09
N HIS A 73 -4.99 -5.01 6.83
CA HIS A 73 -4.18 -5.97 6.08
C HIS A 73 -2.74 -5.95 6.59
N LYS A 74 -2.38 -6.90 7.45
CA LYS A 74 -1.09 -6.91 8.17
C LYS A 74 0.12 -6.89 7.23
N GLY A 75 0.09 -7.67 6.15
CA GLY A 75 1.17 -7.69 5.14
C GLY A 75 1.41 -6.33 4.50
N LEU A 76 0.34 -5.65 4.04
CA LEU A 76 0.45 -4.31 3.47
C LEU A 76 0.91 -3.26 4.49
N LEU A 77 0.45 -3.33 5.74
CA LEU A 77 0.90 -2.43 6.80
C LEU A 77 2.40 -2.59 7.05
N ALA A 78 2.88 -3.82 7.17
CA ALA A 78 4.29 -4.12 7.35
C ALA A 78 5.13 -3.68 6.14
N ALA A 79 4.67 -3.98 4.92
CA ALA A 79 5.33 -3.58 3.68
C ALA A 79 5.38 -2.05 3.51
N ALA A 80 4.29 -1.34 3.82
CA ALA A 80 4.27 0.11 3.79
C ALA A 80 5.20 0.73 4.84
N CYS A 81 5.22 0.20 6.06
CA CYS A 81 6.15 0.63 7.11
C CYS A 81 7.60 0.46 6.64
N SER A 82 7.97 -0.72 6.17
CA SER A 82 9.32 -1.03 5.69
C SER A 82 9.67 -0.19 4.45
N GLY A 83 8.80 -0.14 3.46
CA GLY A 83 9.04 0.57 2.20
C GLY A 83 9.20 2.08 2.39
N PHE A 84 8.35 2.73 3.19
CA PHE A 84 8.50 4.16 3.51
C PHE A 84 9.80 4.42 4.29
N THR A 85 10.20 3.53 5.20
CA THR A 85 11.45 3.66 5.95
C THR A 85 12.66 3.58 5.02
N GLN A 86 12.72 2.54 4.18
CA GLN A 86 13.83 2.31 3.26
C GLN A 86 13.95 3.44 2.23
N TYR A 87 12.83 3.85 1.61
CA TYR A 87 12.82 4.95 0.66
C TYR A 87 13.28 6.26 1.30
N SER A 88 12.82 6.55 2.52
CA SER A 88 13.19 7.77 3.25
C SER A 88 14.68 7.81 3.53
N TYR A 89 15.27 6.69 3.91
CA TYR A 89 16.68 6.59 4.20
C TYR A 89 17.52 6.67 2.92
N ALA A 90 17.29 5.74 1.99
CA ALA A 90 18.16 5.55 0.83
C ALA A 90 18.11 6.71 -0.18
N PHE A 91 16.91 7.28 -0.40
CA PHE A 91 16.70 8.23 -1.50
C PHE A 91 16.36 9.65 -1.06
N VAL A 92 16.23 9.90 0.24
CA VAL A 92 15.95 11.25 0.73
C VAL A 92 16.97 11.69 1.77
N GLN A 93 17.23 10.88 2.79
CA GLN A 93 18.13 11.26 3.87
C GLN A 93 19.60 11.20 3.43
N LEU A 94 20.02 10.10 2.81
CA LEU A 94 21.42 9.99 2.31
C LEU A 94 21.73 11.08 1.29
N GLU A 95 20.78 11.39 0.38
CA GLU A 95 20.98 12.48 -0.57
C GLU A 95 21.12 13.83 0.14
N ALA A 96 20.35 14.07 1.22
CA ALA A 96 20.51 15.28 2.03
C ALA A 96 21.91 15.39 2.64
N ASP A 97 22.48 14.27 3.08
CA ASP A 97 23.80 14.24 3.68
C ASP A 97 24.91 14.52 2.64
N TYR A 98 24.74 14.07 1.39
CA TYR A 98 25.65 14.37 0.29
C TYR A 98 25.62 15.84 -0.14
N VAL A 99 24.46 16.48 -0.16
CA VAL A 99 24.34 17.89 -0.62
C VAL A 99 24.62 18.89 0.50
N GLU A 100 24.68 18.49 1.76
CA GLU A 100 24.77 19.39 2.92
C GLU A 100 25.95 20.37 2.85
N ALA A 101 27.12 19.89 2.46
CA ALA A 101 28.31 20.72 2.37
C ALA A 101 28.23 21.82 1.27
N GLN A 102 27.36 21.63 0.28
CA GLN A 102 27.19 22.50 -0.87
C GLN A 102 25.95 23.37 -0.74
N ASP A 103 24.88 22.84 -0.18
CA ASP A 103 23.58 23.52 -0.04
C ASP A 103 22.86 23.07 1.24
N LEU A 104 23.17 23.72 2.35
CA LEU A 104 22.58 23.44 3.65
C LEU A 104 21.05 23.68 3.64
N HIS A 105 20.56 24.66 2.88
CA HIS A 105 19.12 24.93 2.81
C HIS A 105 18.38 23.76 2.15
N ARG A 106 18.88 23.27 1.02
CA ARG A 106 18.33 22.09 0.33
C ARG A 106 18.40 20.84 1.23
N ALA A 107 19.54 20.58 1.88
CA ALA A 107 19.70 19.47 2.80
C ALA A 107 18.66 19.50 3.94
N THR A 108 18.41 20.70 4.51
CA THR A 108 17.41 20.90 5.56
C THR A 108 15.99 20.60 5.06
N GLN A 109 15.63 21.02 3.85
CA GLN A 109 14.33 20.69 3.25
C GLN A 109 14.18 19.19 3.01
N MET A 110 15.21 18.52 2.54
CA MET A 110 15.20 17.08 2.30
C MET A 110 15.06 16.31 3.61
N ARG A 111 15.76 16.68 4.68
CA ARG A 111 15.60 16.08 6.01
C ARG A 111 14.21 16.29 6.58
N ALA A 112 13.61 17.46 6.37
CA ALA A 112 12.22 17.71 6.76
C ALA A 112 11.25 16.80 5.99
N ARG A 113 11.51 16.53 4.69
CA ARG A 113 10.75 15.55 3.89
C ARG A 113 10.96 14.13 4.42
N ALA A 114 12.20 13.71 4.67
CA ALA A 114 12.52 12.40 5.23
C ALA A 114 11.78 12.16 6.55
N LYS A 115 11.79 13.15 7.46
CA LYS A 115 11.04 13.09 8.73
C LYS A 115 9.55 12.82 8.50
N LYS A 116 8.90 13.49 7.54
CA LYS A 116 7.48 13.25 7.24
C LYS A 116 7.22 11.83 6.76
N LEU A 117 8.12 11.27 5.95
CA LEU A 117 8.01 9.91 5.44
C LEU A 117 8.25 8.87 6.54
N TYR A 118 9.22 9.08 7.44
CA TYR A 118 9.42 8.23 8.62
C TYR A 118 8.22 8.24 9.56
N LEU A 119 7.61 9.40 9.80
CA LEU A 119 6.39 9.47 10.62
C LEU A 119 5.23 8.72 9.97
N ARG A 120 5.14 8.71 8.64
CA ARG A 120 4.17 7.90 7.90
C ARG A 120 4.45 6.40 8.09
N ALA A 121 5.71 5.98 7.98
CA ALA A 121 6.12 4.61 8.25
C ALA A 121 5.75 4.16 9.67
N VAL A 122 6.03 4.99 10.68
CA VAL A 122 5.65 4.74 12.08
C VAL A 122 4.14 4.55 12.22
N GLY A 123 3.32 5.36 11.54
CA GLY A 123 1.86 5.23 11.55
C GLY A 123 1.40 3.84 11.08
N TYR A 124 2.00 3.32 10.01
CA TYR A 124 1.70 1.96 9.53
C TYR A 124 2.20 0.89 10.49
N GLY A 125 3.41 1.02 11.01
CA GLY A 125 3.98 0.09 11.99
C GLY A 125 3.12 -0.02 13.26
N MET A 126 2.65 1.09 13.80
CA MET A 126 1.76 1.10 14.96
C MET A 126 0.38 0.50 14.69
N SER A 127 -0.09 0.55 13.44
CA SER A 127 -1.38 -0.01 13.03
C SER A 127 -1.37 -1.54 12.91
N THR A 128 -0.20 -2.18 12.95
CA THR A 128 -0.07 -3.64 12.85
C THR A 128 -0.48 -4.39 14.12
N ASN A 129 -0.71 -3.71 15.24
CA ASN A 129 -1.02 -4.34 16.55
C ASN A 129 -0.26 -5.67 16.73
N TRP A 130 0.97 -5.58 17.22
CA TRP A 130 1.87 -6.71 17.47
C TRP A 130 1.45 -7.53 18.71
N THR A 131 0.16 -7.92 18.79
CA THR A 131 -0.37 -8.83 19.82
C THR A 131 -0.67 -10.18 19.24
#